data_75948260767123ea4453ff2d275f6212
#
_entry.id   75948260767123ea4453ff2d275f6212
#
_cell.length_a   1.000
_cell.length_b   1.000
_cell.length_c   1.000
_cell.angle_alpha   90.00
_cell.angle_beta   90.00
_cell.angle_gamma   90.00
#
_symmetry.space_group_name_H-M   'P 1'
#
loop_
_entity.id
_entity.type
_entity.pdbx_description
1 polymer ?
#
loop_
_entity_poly.entity_id
_entity_poly.type
_entity_poly.pdbx_seq_one_letter_code
_entity_poly.pdbx_strand_id
1 'polypeptide(L)'
;MTPSPLDRLLAALDELDADAAAALFASDGRLLTVDGRRAEGVEAIRTLLGDFLGQLRSTTHVTTAHWHDDDVSIAEVEASYELRDWLKLTDLRRVFLLRDGPGGYAELRVYGAHERPLASHQSAADVMPIGARWLPPL
;
A
#
# COMPACT_ATOMS: atom_id res chain seq x y z
N MET A 1 -14.37 10.94 17.30
CA MET A 1 -13.08 10.48 16.73
C MET A 1 -12.99 10.93 15.29
N THR A 2 -11.92 11.60 14.95
CA THR A 2 -11.75 12.12 13.59
C THR A 2 -11.24 11.00 12.69
N PRO A 3 -11.90 10.72 11.55
CA PRO A 3 -11.41 9.71 10.62
C PRO A 3 -10.04 10.10 10.07
N SER A 4 -9.20 9.12 9.84
CA SER A 4 -7.93 9.35 9.19
C SER A 4 -8.16 9.61 7.69
N PRO A 5 -7.38 10.51 7.08
CA PRO A 5 -7.44 10.66 5.61
C PRO A 5 -7.16 9.35 4.87
N LEU A 6 -6.50 8.40 5.53
CA LEU A 6 -6.20 7.10 4.93
C LEU A 6 -7.39 6.13 4.99
N ASP A 7 -8.41 6.41 5.78
CA ASP A 7 -9.53 5.47 5.95
C ASP A 7 -10.24 5.19 4.64
N ARG A 8 -10.41 6.20 3.80
CA ARG A 8 -11.08 6.04 2.50
C ARG A 8 -10.24 5.19 1.55
N LEU A 9 -8.92 5.38 1.60
CA LEU A 9 -8.02 4.57 0.78
C LEU A 9 -8.10 3.11 1.20
N LEU A 10 -8.01 2.84 2.49
CA LEU A 10 -8.03 1.46 2.99
C LEU A 10 -9.35 0.79 2.67
N ALA A 11 -10.46 1.53 2.77
CA ALA A 11 -11.77 0.99 2.40
C ALA A 11 -11.82 0.64 0.91
N ALA A 12 -11.29 1.50 0.04
CA ALA A 12 -11.27 1.23 -1.39
C ALA A 12 -10.40 0.00 -1.71
N LEU A 13 -9.27 -0.13 -1.04
CA LEU A 13 -8.41 -1.31 -1.22
C LEU A 13 -9.12 -2.58 -0.77
N ASP A 14 -9.82 -2.53 0.36
CA ASP A 14 -10.55 -3.69 0.88
C ASP A 14 -11.69 -4.12 -0.03
N GLU A 15 -12.23 -3.18 -0.81
CA GLU A 15 -13.25 -3.48 -1.81
C GLU A 15 -12.64 -3.86 -3.16
N LEU A 16 -11.33 -3.92 -3.26
CA LEU A 16 -10.59 -4.21 -4.49
C LEU A 16 -10.94 -3.22 -5.60
N ASP A 17 -11.17 -1.97 -5.23
CA ASP A 17 -11.60 -0.91 -6.13
C ASP A 17 -10.43 0.02 -6.44
N ALA A 18 -9.68 -0.31 -7.49
CA ALA A 18 -8.53 0.48 -7.90
C ALA A 18 -8.94 1.88 -8.38
N ASP A 19 -10.09 2.00 -9.01
CA ASP A 19 -10.56 3.29 -9.51
C ASP A 19 -10.87 4.24 -8.35
N ALA A 20 -11.57 3.75 -7.34
CA ALA A 20 -11.88 4.57 -6.17
C ALA A 20 -10.61 4.96 -5.42
N ALA A 21 -9.65 4.04 -5.29
CA ALA A 21 -8.39 4.34 -4.61
C ALA A 21 -7.60 5.39 -5.39
N ALA A 22 -7.48 5.23 -6.70
CA ALA A 22 -6.74 6.18 -7.53
C ALA A 22 -7.38 7.56 -7.55
N ALA A 23 -8.71 7.62 -7.45
CA ALA A 23 -9.43 8.89 -7.46
C ALA A 23 -9.14 9.76 -6.24
N LEU A 24 -8.55 9.20 -5.20
CA LEU A 24 -8.18 9.97 -4.01
C LEU A 24 -6.91 10.80 -4.22
N PHE A 25 -6.15 10.52 -5.26
CA PHE A 25 -4.88 11.21 -5.52
C PHE A 25 -5.12 12.49 -6.33
N ALA A 26 -4.26 13.47 -6.09
CA ALA A 26 -4.20 14.66 -6.93
C ALA A 26 -3.75 14.27 -8.35
N SER A 27 -4.02 15.12 -9.33
CA SER A 27 -3.69 14.82 -10.73
C SER A 27 -2.20 14.54 -10.94
N ASP A 28 -1.34 15.12 -10.11
CA ASP A 28 0.11 14.92 -10.15
C ASP A 28 0.58 14.09 -8.94
N GLY A 29 -0.33 13.37 -8.31
CA GLY A 29 -0.02 12.57 -7.14
C GLY A 29 0.97 11.46 -7.44
N ARG A 30 1.63 10.98 -6.39
CA ARG A 30 2.66 9.95 -6.51
C ARG A 30 2.39 8.82 -5.52
N LEU A 31 2.69 7.62 -5.97
CA LEU A 31 2.57 6.41 -5.14
C LEU A 31 3.86 5.63 -5.17
N LEU A 32 4.35 5.25 -3.99
CA LEU A 32 5.46 4.32 -3.84
C LEU A 32 4.93 3.09 -3.10
N THR A 33 5.02 1.94 -3.73
CA THR A 33 4.50 0.70 -3.16
C THR A 33 5.55 -0.03 -2.33
N VAL A 34 5.07 -1.04 -1.59
CA VAL A 34 5.91 -1.83 -0.69
C VAL A 34 7.04 -2.53 -1.45
N ASP A 35 6.80 -2.95 -2.68
CA ASP A 35 7.81 -3.63 -3.49
C ASP A 35 8.70 -2.67 -4.30
N GLY A 36 8.63 -1.38 -4.00
CA GLY A 36 9.51 -0.39 -4.60
C GLY A 36 9.05 0.16 -5.93
N ARG A 37 7.86 -0.21 -6.40
CA ARG A 37 7.34 0.35 -7.64
C ARG A 37 6.80 1.75 -7.40
N ARG A 38 6.90 2.58 -8.43
CA ARG A 38 6.47 3.97 -8.36
C ARG A 38 5.50 4.28 -9.48
N ALA A 39 4.54 5.14 -9.17
CA ALA A 39 3.61 5.65 -10.18
C ALA A 39 3.40 7.13 -9.92
N GLU A 40 3.30 7.90 -11.00
CA GLU A 40 3.04 9.32 -10.93
C GLU A 40 1.85 9.64 -11.83
N GLY A 41 0.87 10.33 -11.27
CA GLY A 41 -0.36 10.67 -11.96
C GLY A 41 -1.43 9.60 -11.75
N VAL A 42 -2.69 10.03 -11.85
CA VAL A 42 -3.84 9.18 -11.52
C VAL A 42 -3.90 7.93 -12.39
N GLU A 43 -3.63 8.06 -13.69
CA GLU A 43 -3.71 6.92 -14.58
C GLU A 43 -2.65 5.86 -14.29
N ALA A 44 -1.42 6.30 -14.03
CA ALA A 44 -0.34 5.36 -13.67
C ALA A 44 -0.64 4.71 -12.32
N ILE A 45 -1.17 5.47 -11.39
CA ILE A 45 -1.54 4.94 -10.07
C ILE A 45 -2.67 3.92 -10.21
N ARG A 46 -3.68 4.22 -11.03
CA ARG A 46 -4.76 3.28 -11.27
C ARG A 46 -4.26 1.96 -11.86
N THR A 47 -3.34 2.05 -12.82
CA THR A 47 -2.76 0.86 -13.43
C THR A 47 -1.98 0.04 -12.41
N LEU A 48 -1.15 0.70 -11.61
CA LEU A 48 -0.35 0.01 -10.61
C LEU A 48 -1.23 -0.66 -9.54
N LEU A 49 -2.23 0.05 -9.05
CA LEU A 49 -3.16 -0.52 -8.08
C LEU A 49 -4.01 -1.62 -8.69
N GLY A 50 -4.44 -1.47 -9.94
CA GLY A 50 -5.20 -2.49 -10.63
C GLY A 50 -4.42 -3.78 -10.80
N ASP A 51 -3.14 -3.67 -11.12
CA ASP A 51 -2.27 -4.85 -11.25
C ASP A 51 -2.14 -5.57 -9.91
N PHE A 52 -1.97 -4.81 -8.83
CA PHE A 52 -1.87 -5.39 -7.51
C PHE A 52 -3.19 -6.03 -7.07
N LEU A 53 -4.28 -5.28 -7.12
CA LEU A 53 -5.58 -5.75 -6.64
C LEU A 53 -6.13 -6.87 -7.52
N GLY A 54 -5.75 -6.90 -8.79
CA GLY A 54 -6.18 -7.96 -9.70
C GLY A 54 -5.65 -9.33 -9.35
N GLN A 55 -4.61 -9.41 -8.53
CA GLN A 55 -4.06 -10.68 -8.06
C GLN A 55 -4.78 -11.21 -6.81
N LEU A 56 -5.65 -10.42 -6.22
CA LEU A 56 -6.25 -10.71 -4.93
C LEU A 56 -7.70 -11.18 -5.08
N ARG A 57 -8.07 -12.15 -4.26
CA ARG A 57 -9.47 -12.50 -4.04
C ARG A 57 -10.08 -11.64 -2.96
N SER A 58 -9.30 -11.32 -1.94
CA SER A 58 -9.74 -10.46 -0.87
C SER A 58 -8.55 -9.83 -0.17
N THR A 59 -8.79 -8.73 0.49
CA THR A 59 -7.80 -8.09 1.34
C THR A 59 -8.50 -7.37 2.47
N THR A 60 -7.81 -7.29 3.61
CA THR A 60 -8.28 -6.50 4.74
C THR A 60 -7.13 -5.70 5.31
N HIS A 61 -7.45 -4.50 5.76
CA HIS A 61 -6.49 -3.61 6.38
C HIS A 61 -7.06 -3.13 7.71
N VAL A 62 -6.29 -3.26 8.78
CA VAL A 62 -6.69 -2.81 10.10
C VAL A 62 -5.65 -1.81 10.60
N THR A 63 -6.08 -0.60 10.86
CA THR A 63 -5.18 0.43 11.41
C THR A 63 -4.97 0.17 12.89
N THR A 64 -3.71 0.01 13.28
CA THR A 64 -3.35 -0.25 14.67
C THR A 64 -2.83 1.00 15.37
N ALA A 65 -2.33 1.98 14.64
CA ALA A 65 -1.87 3.24 15.19
C ALA A 65 -1.92 4.29 14.11
N HIS A 66 -2.12 5.54 14.50
CA HIS A 66 -2.31 6.63 13.55
C HIS A 66 -1.78 7.92 14.14
N TRP A 67 -1.05 8.67 13.32
CA TRP A 67 -0.52 10.00 13.68
C TRP A 67 -0.87 10.96 12.56
N HIS A 68 -1.14 12.18 12.94
CA HIS A 68 -1.49 13.21 11.97
C HIS A 68 -0.90 14.55 12.42
N ASP A 69 -0.21 15.24 11.50
CA ASP A 69 0.35 16.56 11.75
C ASP A 69 0.32 17.34 10.43
N ASP A 70 -0.42 18.43 10.40
CA ASP A 70 -0.63 19.25 9.21
C ASP A 70 -1.15 18.43 8.04
N ASP A 71 -0.38 18.38 6.95
CA ASP A 71 -0.76 17.64 5.75
C ASP A 71 -0.19 16.23 5.71
N VAL A 72 0.46 15.79 6.80
CA VAL A 72 1.08 14.48 6.86
C VAL A 72 0.29 13.57 7.78
N SER A 73 -0.04 12.38 7.30
CA SER A 73 -0.66 11.33 8.11
C SER A 73 0.18 10.07 8.02
N ILE A 74 0.35 9.40 9.14
CA ILE A 74 1.08 8.15 9.20
C ILE A 74 0.16 7.14 9.87
N ALA A 75 0.07 5.94 9.30
CA ALA A 75 -0.71 4.87 9.90
C ALA A 75 0.08 3.59 9.90
N GLU A 76 0.08 2.90 11.04
CA GLU A 76 0.50 1.51 11.07
C GLU A 76 -0.71 0.65 10.79
N VAL A 77 -0.56 -0.29 9.87
CA VAL A 77 -1.66 -1.08 9.37
C VAL A 77 -1.24 -2.54 9.33
N GLU A 78 -2.12 -3.40 9.79
CA GLU A 78 -1.97 -4.83 9.58
C GLU A 78 -2.80 -5.21 8.36
N ALA A 79 -2.14 -5.79 7.37
CA ALA A 79 -2.77 -6.19 6.13
C ALA A 79 -2.84 -7.69 6.02
N SER A 80 -3.89 -8.19 5.41
CA SER A 80 -4.03 -9.60 5.09
C SER A 80 -4.52 -9.70 3.66
N TYR A 81 -3.94 -10.61 2.90
CA TYR A 81 -4.27 -10.82 1.50
C TYR A 81 -4.62 -12.28 1.25
N GLU A 82 -5.62 -12.50 0.43
CA GLU A 82 -5.89 -13.81 -0.15
C GLU A 82 -5.71 -13.70 -1.64
N LEU A 83 -4.75 -14.44 -2.16
CA LEU A 83 -4.44 -14.43 -3.58
C LEU A 83 -5.40 -15.33 -4.35
N ARG A 84 -5.47 -15.14 -5.66
CA ARG A 84 -6.39 -15.91 -6.51
C ARG A 84 -6.10 -17.40 -6.50
N ASP A 85 -4.85 -17.80 -6.21
CA ASP A 85 -4.47 -19.20 -6.07
C ASP A 85 -4.70 -19.73 -4.65
N TRP A 86 -5.47 -19.03 -3.86
CA TRP A 86 -5.85 -19.39 -2.47
C TRP A 86 -4.74 -19.25 -1.45
N LEU A 87 -3.59 -18.76 -1.85
CA LEU A 87 -2.53 -18.47 -0.90
C LEU A 87 -2.93 -17.29 -0.02
N LYS A 88 -2.74 -17.45 1.28
CA LYS A 88 -3.06 -16.39 2.24
C LYS A 88 -1.79 -15.83 2.84
N LEU A 89 -1.73 -14.50 2.91
CA LEU A 89 -0.67 -13.78 3.59
C LEU A 89 -1.36 -12.97 4.69
N THR A 90 -1.02 -13.24 5.94
CA THR A 90 -1.69 -12.60 7.07
C THR A 90 -0.70 -11.87 7.95
N ASP A 91 -1.22 -10.93 8.73
CA ASP A 91 -0.45 -10.19 9.72
C ASP A 91 0.74 -9.44 9.13
N LEU A 92 0.57 -8.94 7.93
CA LEU A 92 1.61 -8.14 7.27
C LEU A 92 1.56 -6.73 7.81
N ARG A 93 2.69 -6.27 8.35
CA ARG A 93 2.76 -4.92 8.88
C ARG A 93 3.16 -3.96 7.81
N ARG A 94 2.41 -2.86 7.72
CA ARG A 94 2.63 -1.80 6.75
C ARG A 94 2.61 -0.46 7.44
N VAL A 95 3.39 0.47 6.94
CA VAL A 95 3.31 1.86 7.35
C VAL A 95 2.92 2.66 6.13
N PHE A 96 1.80 3.34 6.22
CA PHE A 96 1.33 4.25 5.18
C PHE A 96 1.70 5.65 5.58
N LEU A 97 2.46 6.33 4.73
CA LEU A 97 2.81 7.73 4.94
C LEU A 97 2.17 8.54 3.83
N LEU A 98 1.23 9.36 4.22
CA LEU A 98 0.44 10.17 3.30
C LEU A 98 0.80 11.64 3.45
N ARG A 99 1.06 12.29 2.34
CA ARG A 99 1.05 13.75 2.27
C ARG A 99 -0.16 14.18 1.48
N ASP A 100 -1.05 14.91 2.15
CA ASP A 100 -2.26 15.42 1.53
C ASP A 100 -1.97 16.73 0.82
N GLY A 101 -2.73 17.03 -0.20
CA GLY A 101 -2.59 18.26 -0.96
C GLY A 101 -3.95 18.87 -1.27
N PRO A 102 -3.97 20.05 -1.90
CA PRO A 102 -5.23 20.75 -2.14
C PRO A 102 -6.15 20.02 -3.14
N GLY A 103 -5.59 19.23 -4.02
CA GLY A 103 -6.38 18.50 -5.03
C GLY A 103 -6.50 17.02 -4.77
N GLY A 104 -6.11 16.54 -3.58
CA GLY A 104 -6.10 15.13 -3.24
C GLY A 104 -4.75 14.72 -2.68
N TYR A 105 -4.50 13.42 -2.59
CA TYR A 105 -3.22 12.94 -2.08
C TYR A 105 -2.08 13.40 -2.98
N ALA A 106 -1.12 14.13 -2.41
CA ALA A 106 0.07 14.55 -3.14
C ALA A 106 1.07 13.41 -3.27
N GLU A 107 1.20 12.61 -2.21
CA GLU A 107 2.12 11.49 -2.21
C GLU A 107 1.70 10.47 -1.17
N LEU A 108 1.74 9.21 -1.55
CA LEU A 108 1.55 8.10 -0.62
C LEU A 108 2.72 7.16 -0.75
N ARG A 109 3.33 6.83 0.39
CA ARG A 109 4.40 5.84 0.46
C ARG A 109 3.95 4.71 1.38
N VAL A 110 4.15 3.49 0.92
CA VAL A 110 3.81 2.31 1.72
C VAL A 110 5.08 1.54 1.99
N TYR A 111 5.39 1.35 3.25
CA TYR A 111 6.59 0.66 3.71
C TYR A 111 6.21 -0.62 4.44
N GLY A 112 7.12 -1.58 4.44
CA GLY A 112 6.94 -2.83 5.14
C GLY A 112 7.86 -3.89 4.61
N ALA A 113 7.83 -5.06 5.23
CA ALA A 113 8.58 -6.20 4.73
C ALA A 113 7.88 -6.73 3.48
N HIS A 114 8.67 -7.10 2.49
CA HIS A 114 8.15 -7.76 1.31
C HIS A 114 8.02 -9.24 1.62
N GLU A 115 6.80 -9.65 1.90
CA GLU A 115 6.55 -11.03 2.32
C GLU A 115 6.48 -11.96 1.13
N ARG A 116 7.09 -13.12 1.29
CA ARG A 116 6.95 -14.20 0.34
C ARG A 116 6.48 -15.44 1.08
N PRO A 117 5.70 -16.28 0.41
CA PRO A 117 5.24 -17.52 1.06
C PRO A 117 6.42 -18.39 1.45
N LEU A 118 6.45 -18.83 2.71
CA LEU A 118 7.51 -19.71 3.15
C LEU A 118 7.49 -21.04 2.41
N ALA A 119 6.31 -21.48 2.00
CA ALA A 119 6.14 -22.72 1.27
C ALA A 119 6.86 -22.74 -0.07
N SER A 120 7.27 -21.61 -0.59
CA SER A 120 7.97 -21.56 -1.88
C SER A 120 9.46 -21.86 -1.76
N HIS A 121 9.91 -22.28 -0.58
CA HIS A 121 11.32 -22.66 -0.35
C HIS A 121 12.32 -21.59 -0.76
N GLN A 122 12.00 -20.38 -0.40
CA GLN A 122 12.87 -19.26 -0.68
C GLN A 122 14.19 -19.42 0.06
N SER A 123 15.29 -19.20 -0.62
CA SER A 123 16.58 -19.18 0.03
C SER A 123 16.74 -17.90 0.84
N ALA A 124 17.68 -17.91 1.76
CA ALA A 124 18.01 -16.68 2.48
C ALA A 124 18.42 -15.56 1.54
N ALA A 125 19.06 -15.91 0.42
CA ALA A 125 19.47 -14.95 -0.58
C ALA A 125 18.27 -14.28 -1.26
N ASP A 126 17.15 -14.99 -1.39
CA ASP A 126 15.94 -14.42 -1.97
C ASP A 126 15.25 -13.48 -1.02
N VAL A 127 15.38 -13.72 0.28
CA VAL A 127 14.69 -12.96 1.31
C VAL A 127 15.52 -11.78 1.80
N MET A 128 16.81 -12.02 2.01
CA MET A 128 17.70 -11.03 2.62
C MET A 128 17.77 -9.69 1.89
N PRO A 129 17.84 -9.67 0.57
CA PRO A 129 17.94 -8.39 -0.14
C PRO A 129 16.71 -7.51 -0.02
N ILE A 130 15.64 -8.01 0.54
CA ILE A 130 14.41 -7.23 0.65
C ILE A 130 14.66 -5.90 1.37
N GLY A 131 15.40 -5.93 2.46
CA GLY A 131 15.71 -4.70 3.17
C GLY A 131 16.45 -3.71 2.30
N ALA A 132 17.45 -4.18 1.57
CA ALA A 132 18.21 -3.32 0.67
C ALA A 132 17.36 -2.80 -0.48
N ARG A 133 16.45 -3.63 -0.97
CA ARG A 133 15.54 -3.25 -2.06
C ARG A 133 14.51 -2.23 -1.61
N TRP A 134 14.27 -2.18 -0.33
CA TRP A 134 13.26 -1.33 0.25
C TRP A 134 13.72 0.07 0.52
N LEU A 135 14.99 0.30 0.43
CA LEU A 135 15.56 1.61 0.73
C LEU A 135 15.88 2.34 -0.57
N PRO A 136 14.92 2.50 -1.47
CA PRO A 136 15.19 3.30 -2.64
C PRO A 136 15.43 4.72 -2.18
N PRO A 137 16.27 5.44 -2.87
CA PRO A 137 16.39 6.86 -2.59
C PRO A 137 15.03 7.49 -2.85
N LEU A 138 14.51 8.06 -1.83
CA LEU A 138 13.22 8.72 -1.93
C LEU A 138 13.41 10.17 -2.30
#